data_bd6a7b2afe8b6cee34c815a37298ece1
#
_entry.id   bd6a7b2afe8b6cee34c815a37298ece1
#
_cell.length_a   1.000
_cell.length_b   1.000
_cell.length_c   1.000
_cell.angle_alpha   90.00
_cell.angle_beta   90.00
_cell.angle_gamma   90.00
#
_symmetry.space_group_name_H-M   'P 1'
#
loop_
_entity.id
_entity.type
_entity.pdbx_description
1 polymer ?
#
loop_
_entity_poly.entity_id
_entity_poly.type
_entity_poly.pdbx_seq_one_letter_code
_entity_poly.pdbx_strand_id
1 'polypeptide(L)'
;MSSIDYVQGTDSLKVSCRMEFEDFLKDLQTIDDDRNLRRSFNQQPFPSDLINQYFNSKVFIYINGKLLIGKLLSADLDGNDINLNLIYRLNKKPKSITVRNLILTGWYTDQTNLMIIRIDNFEKGIKLNPEHNEETYTIK
;
A
#
# COMPACT_ATOMS: atom_id res chain seq x y z
N MET A 1 2.69 -8.70 1.21
CA MET A 1 1.24 -8.89 1.27
C MET A 1 0.57 -7.66 1.87
N SER A 2 -0.55 -7.25 1.30
CA SER A 2 -1.29 -6.06 1.74
C SER A 2 -2.74 -6.39 2.04
N SER A 3 -3.36 -5.58 2.89
CA SER A 3 -4.79 -5.67 3.16
C SER A 3 -5.41 -4.28 3.13
N ILE A 4 -6.65 -4.21 2.64
CA ILE A 4 -7.45 -2.99 2.60
C ILE A 4 -8.73 -3.28 3.39
N ASP A 5 -8.95 -2.54 4.46
CA ASP A 5 -10.08 -2.74 5.36
C ASP A 5 -10.87 -1.45 5.50
N TYR A 6 -12.18 -1.51 5.19
CA TYR A 6 -13.09 -0.40 5.47
C TYR A 6 -13.49 -0.44 6.94
N VAL A 7 -13.27 0.67 7.62
CA VAL A 7 -13.65 0.81 9.03
C VAL A 7 -15.09 1.28 9.08
N GLN A 8 -16.02 0.35 9.38
CA GLN A 8 -17.45 0.62 9.41
C GLN A 8 -17.78 1.75 10.40
N GLY A 9 -18.67 2.64 9.99
CA GLY A 9 -19.05 3.80 10.80
C GLY A 9 -18.07 4.95 10.72
N THR A 10 -17.05 4.84 9.87
CA THR A 10 -16.06 5.91 9.66
C THR A 10 -15.97 6.27 8.18
N ASP A 11 -15.19 7.29 7.90
CA ASP A 11 -14.86 7.73 6.55
C ASP A 11 -13.45 7.26 6.13
N SER A 12 -13.03 6.10 6.60
CA SER A 12 -11.63 5.67 6.46
C SER A 12 -11.50 4.25 5.92
N LEU A 13 -10.48 4.07 5.06
CA LEU A 13 -9.91 2.77 4.76
C LEU A 13 -8.58 2.65 5.49
N LYS A 14 -8.33 1.50 6.10
CA LYS A 14 -7.01 1.17 6.64
C LYS A 14 -6.32 0.21 5.71
N VAL A 15 -5.07 0.53 5.38
CA VAL A 15 -4.24 -0.30 4.51
C VAL A 15 -3.03 -0.74 5.30
N SER A 16 -2.78 -2.04 5.35
CA SER A 16 -1.54 -2.58 5.90
C SER A 16 -0.75 -3.25 4.80
N CYS A 17 0.57 -3.11 4.89
CA CYS A 17 1.49 -3.74 3.95
C CYS A 17 2.67 -4.31 4.72
N ARG A 18 2.97 -5.58 4.47
CA ARG A 18 4.16 -6.24 5.01
C ARG A 18 5.03 -6.69 3.86
N MET A 19 6.31 -6.33 3.91
CA MET A 19 7.26 -6.71 2.89
C MET A 19 8.64 -6.85 3.49
N GLU A 20 9.55 -7.54 2.79
CA GLU A 20 10.93 -7.65 3.21
C GLU A 20 11.57 -6.26 3.19
N PHE A 21 12.27 -5.92 4.27
CA PHE A 21 12.83 -4.58 4.44
C PHE A 21 13.87 -4.24 3.36
N GLU A 22 14.72 -5.20 2.98
CA GLU A 22 15.73 -4.98 1.95
C GLU A 22 15.10 -4.68 0.59
N ASP A 23 14.03 -5.38 0.24
CA ASP A 23 13.26 -5.12 -0.98
C ASP A 23 12.60 -3.75 -0.93
N PHE A 24 12.06 -3.38 0.23
CA PHE A 24 11.46 -2.06 0.41
C PHE A 24 12.48 -0.95 0.19
N LEU A 25 13.67 -1.06 0.79
CA LEU A 25 14.74 -0.07 0.59
C LEU A 25 15.15 0.03 -0.87
N LYS A 26 15.25 -1.11 -1.55
CA LYS A 26 15.62 -1.19 -2.95
C LYS A 26 14.60 -0.46 -3.82
N ASP A 27 13.32 -0.69 -3.58
CA ASP A 27 12.24 -0.05 -4.35
C ASP A 27 12.13 1.44 -4.00
N LEU A 28 12.36 1.79 -2.73
CA LEU A 28 12.33 3.18 -2.27
C LEU A 28 13.41 4.03 -2.97
N GLN A 29 14.55 3.44 -3.30
CA GLN A 29 15.64 4.13 -4.02
C GLN A 29 15.23 4.57 -5.42
N THR A 30 14.17 4.01 -5.99
CA THR A 30 13.65 4.47 -7.28
C THR A 30 12.99 5.85 -7.18
N ILE A 31 12.61 6.25 -5.98
CA ILE A 31 11.98 7.56 -5.71
C ILE A 31 13.00 8.53 -5.14
N ASP A 32 13.82 8.04 -4.23
CA ASP A 32 14.85 8.84 -3.55
C ASP A 32 16.16 8.07 -3.57
N ASP A 33 17.10 8.51 -4.39
CA ASP A 33 18.42 7.89 -4.57
C ASP A 33 19.39 8.29 -3.44
N ASP A 34 18.89 8.47 -2.23
CA ASP A 34 19.71 8.73 -1.06
C ASP A 34 20.36 7.45 -0.57
N ARG A 35 21.70 7.41 -0.58
CA ARG A 35 22.49 6.26 -0.13
C ARG A 35 22.39 6.03 1.37
N ASN A 36 21.81 6.97 2.12
CA ASN A 36 21.67 6.89 3.58
C ASN A 36 20.28 6.44 4.00
N LEU A 37 19.45 5.91 3.09
CA LEU A 37 18.09 5.45 3.42
C LEU A 37 18.07 4.47 4.57
N ARG A 38 18.98 3.49 4.56
CA ARG A 38 19.06 2.50 5.65
C ARG A 38 19.28 3.18 7.00
N ARG A 39 20.15 4.20 7.03
CA ARG A 39 20.42 4.95 8.27
C ARG A 39 19.18 5.69 8.74
N SER A 40 18.40 6.24 7.81
CA SER A 40 17.15 6.95 8.15
C SER A 40 16.15 6.03 8.83
N PHE A 41 16.11 4.74 8.44
CA PHE A 41 15.21 3.75 9.05
C PHE A 41 15.77 3.17 10.35
N ASN A 42 17.05 3.37 10.66
CA ASN A 42 17.62 2.98 11.94
C ASN A 42 17.38 4.01 13.04
N GLN A 43 16.84 5.18 12.69
CA GLN A 43 16.54 6.28 13.60
C GLN A 43 15.03 6.45 13.72
N GLN A 44 14.57 6.88 14.90
CA GLN A 44 13.16 7.18 15.11
C GLN A 44 12.97 8.70 15.23
N PRO A 45 11.89 9.26 14.67
CA PRO A 45 10.83 8.57 13.90
C PRO A 45 11.29 8.22 12.48
N PHE A 46 10.62 7.21 11.87
CA PHE A 46 10.86 6.85 10.46
C PHE A 46 10.48 8.01 9.53
N PRO A 47 11.06 8.06 8.31
CA PRO A 47 10.79 9.16 7.36
C PRO A 47 9.39 9.04 6.74
N SER A 48 8.39 9.55 7.45
CA SER A 48 6.97 9.42 7.09
C SER A 48 6.65 10.02 5.72
N ASP A 49 7.21 11.20 5.41
CA ASP A 49 6.93 11.86 4.13
C ASP A 49 7.41 11.04 2.95
N LEU A 50 8.58 10.42 3.09
CA LEU A 50 9.14 9.58 2.04
C LEU A 50 8.31 8.29 1.86
N ILE A 51 7.85 7.70 2.96
CA ILE A 51 6.99 6.50 2.91
C ILE A 51 5.66 6.85 2.25
N ASN A 52 5.07 8.01 2.58
CA ASN A 52 3.83 8.48 1.96
C ASN A 52 4.03 8.65 0.44
N GLN A 53 5.12 9.27 0.04
CA GLN A 53 5.45 9.46 -1.38
C GLN A 53 5.58 8.11 -2.09
N TYR A 54 6.28 7.16 -1.48
CA TYR A 54 6.46 5.83 -2.02
C TYR A 54 5.11 5.14 -2.25
N PHE A 55 4.28 5.07 -1.21
CA PHE A 55 3.00 4.37 -1.31
C PHE A 55 2.08 5.02 -2.34
N ASN A 56 1.99 6.35 -2.36
CA ASN A 56 1.12 7.05 -3.29
C ASN A 56 1.63 7.00 -4.75
N SER A 57 2.86 6.54 -4.96
CA SER A 57 3.42 6.34 -6.31
C SER A 57 3.40 4.89 -6.77
N LYS A 58 3.18 3.93 -5.87
CA LYS A 58 3.22 2.49 -6.17
C LYS A 58 1.85 1.82 -5.99
N VAL A 59 1.06 2.27 -5.04
CA VAL A 59 -0.26 1.68 -4.77
C VAL A 59 -1.32 2.75 -4.98
N PHE A 60 -2.24 2.49 -5.91
CA PHE A 60 -3.30 3.43 -6.26
C PHE A 60 -4.63 2.79 -5.88
N ILE A 61 -5.38 3.48 -5.03
CA ILE A 61 -6.70 3.03 -4.57
C ILE A 61 -7.73 4.06 -5.00
N TYR A 62 -8.69 3.61 -5.81
CA TYR A 62 -9.82 4.43 -6.25
C TYR A 62 -11.09 3.92 -5.60
N ILE A 63 -11.81 4.79 -4.96
CA ILE A 63 -13.14 4.47 -4.42
C ILE A 63 -14.17 5.29 -5.18
N ASN A 64 -15.16 4.61 -5.74
CA ASN A 64 -16.21 5.22 -6.56
C ASN A 64 -15.61 6.06 -7.71
N GLY A 65 -14.50 5.56 -8.27
CA GLY A 65 -13.81 6.23 -9.38
C GLY A 65 -12.89 7.36 -8.98
N LYS A 66 -12.76 7.66 -7.68
CA LYS A 66 -11.92 8.76 -7.20
C LYS A 66 -10.65 8.23 -6.55
N LEU A 67 -9.50 8.74 -6.99
CA LEU A 67 -8.21 8.40 -6.42
C LEU A 67 -8.11 8.93 -4.99
N LEU A 68 -7.72 8.04 -4.07
CA LEU A 68 -7.48 8.41 -2.68
C LEU A 68 -5.99 8.58 -2.44
N ILE A 69 -5.65 9.42 -1.46
CA ILE A 69 -4.27 9.65 -1.05
C ILE A 69 -4.08 9.03 0.33
N GLY A 70 -3.08 8.17 0.45
CA GLY A 70 -2.76 7.49 1.70
C GLY A 70 -1.82 8.30 2.57
N LYS A 71 -1.95 8.12 3.88
CA LYS A 71 -1.10 8.74 4.88
C LYS A 71 -0.65 7.70 5.88
N LEU A 72 0.65 7.66 6.15
CA LEU A 72 1.22 6.71 7.10
C LEU A 72 0.71 6.97 8.51
N LEU A 73 0.23 5.91 9.17
CA LEU A 73 -0.13 5.93 10.58
C LEU A 73 1.01 5.41 11.43
N SER A 74 1.61 4.30 11.03
CA SER A 74 2.70 3.68 11.77
C SER A 74 3.55 2.81 10.86
N ALA A 75 4.80 2.62 11.26
CA ALA A 75 5.73 1.72 10.61
C ALA A 75 6.58 1.06 11.67
N ASP A 76 6.82 -0.24 11.52
CA ASP A 76 7.70 -0.97 12.44
C ASP A 76 8.48 -2.05 11.69
N LEU A 77 9.66 -2.35 12.24
CA LEU A 77 10.50 -3.43 11.76
C LEU A 77 10.23 -4.67 12.63
N ASP A 78 10.03 -5.81 11.96
CA ASP A 78 9.79 -7.09 12.61
C ASP A 78 10.65 -8.15 11.94
N GLY A 79 11.79 -8.47 12.56
CA GLY A 79 12.78 -9.34 11.95
C GLY A 79 13.32 -8.69 10.67
N ASN A 80 13.18 -9.40 9.55
CA ASN A 80 13.64 -8.92 8.24
C ASN A 80 12.55 -8.16 7.47
N ASP A 81 11.37 -8.00 8.08
CA ASP A 81 10.23 -7.36 7.42
C ASP A 81 9.96 -5.98 7.97
N ILE A 82 9.32 -5.16 7.15
CA ILE A 82 8.74 -3.90 7.57
C ILE A 82 7.22 -3.99 7.45
N ASN A 83 6.52 -3.52 8.49
CA ASN A 83 5.07 -3.42 8.52
C ASN A 83 4.68 -1.95 8.42
N LEU A 84 3.87 -1.62 7.42
CA LEU A 84 3.41 -0.26 7.18
C LEU A 84 1.89 -0.22 7.32
N ASN A 85 1.39 0.76 8.07
CA ASN A 85 -0.04 0.98 8.26
C ASN A 85 -0.38 2.39 7.81
N LEU A 86 -1.33 2.49 6.88
CA LEU A 86 -1.74 3.75 6.28
C LEU A 86 -3.24 3.94 6.43
N ILE A 87 -3.67 5.20 6.38
CA ILE A 87 -5.08 5.56 6.37
C ILE A 87 -5.39 6.32 5.09
N TYR A 88 -6.56 6.02 4.51
CA TYR A 88 -7.09 6.69 3.33
C TYR A 88 -8.48 7.21 3.67
N ARG A 89 -8.76 8.47 3.43
CA ARG A 89 -10.04 9.08 3.77
C ARG A 89 -11.01 9.02 2.60
N LEU A 90 -12.27 8.71 2.91
CA LEU A 90 -13.37 8.61 1.95
C LEU A 90 -14.35 9.76 2.14
N ASN A 91 -15.04 10.13 1.06
CA ASN A 91 -16.15 11.09 1.16
C ASN A 91 -17.51 10.39 1.22
N LYS A 92 -17.60 9.19 0.65
CA LYS A 92 -18.84 8.43 0.54
C LYS A 92 -18.58 6.96 0.78
N LYS A 93 -19.62 6.23 1.17
CA LYS A 93 -19.55 4.78 1.34
C LYS A 93 -19.07 4.12 0.04
N PRO A 94 -18.14 3.16 0.11
CA PRO A 94 -17.63 2.50 -1.08
C PRO A 94 -18.72 1.70 -1.81
N LYS A 95 -18.86 1.95 -3.11
CA LYS A 95 -19.71 1.18 -4.03
C LYS A 95 -18.87 0.45 -5.07
N SER A 96 -17.66 0.93 -5.33
CA SER A 96 -16.69 0.29 -6.20
C SER A 96 -15.30 0.58 -5.69
N ILE A 97 -14.39 -0.34 -5.97
CA ILE A 97 -12.98 -0.17 -5.62
C ILE A 97 -12.12 -0.62 -6.81
N THR A 98 -11.13 0.20 -7.14
CA THR A 98 -10.07 -0.14 -8.09
C THR A 98 -8.76 -0.07 -7.36
N VAL A 99 -7.93 -1.10 -7.50
CA VAL A 99 -6.61 -1.16 -6.87
C VAL A 99 -5.58 -1.43 -7.94
N ARG A 100 -4.52 -0.62 -7.95
CA ARG A 100 -3.34 -0.84 -8.78
C ARG A 100 -2.14 -0.94 -7.86
N ASN A 101 -1.32 -1.98 -8.05
CA ASN A 101 -0.18 -2.23 -7.18
C ASN A 101 1.06 -2.48 -8.03
N LEU A 102 2.02 -1.55 -7.95
CA LEU A 102 3.27 -1.59 -8.70
C LEU A 102 4.49 -1.89 -7.81
N ILE A 103 4.28 -2.29 -6.55
CA ILE A 103 5.37 -2.57 -5.63
C ILE A 103 6.29 -3.62 -6.22
N LEU A 104 7.60 -3.30 -6.31
CA LEU A 104 8.69 -4.17 -6.78
C LEU A 104 8.58 -4.60 -8.25
N THR A 105 7.61 -4.10 -9.00
CA THR A 105 7.42 -4.52 -10.40
C THR A 105 8.53 -4.00 -11.32
N GLY A 106 9.24 -2.95 -10.91
CA GLY A 106 10.39 -2.45 -11.65
C GLY A 106 11.67 -3.27 -11.46
N TRP A 107 11.70 -4.12 -10.42
CA TRP A 107 12.86 -4.96 -10.09
C TRP A 107 12.68 -6.41 -10.51
N TYR A 108 11.46 -6.94 -10.39
CA TYR A 108 11.19 -8.36 -10.59
C TYR A 108 10.08 -8.52 -11.61
N THR A 109 10.38 -9.23 -12.71
CA THR A 109 9.37 -9.52 -13.75
C THR A 109 8.35 -10.56 -13.30
N ASP A 110 8.71 -11.34 -12.28
CA ASP A 110 7.86 -12.39 -11.69
C ASP A 110 7.23 -11.95 -10.36
N GLN A 111 7.26 -10.66 -10.05
CA GLN A 111 6.69 -10.14 -8.81
C GLN A 111 5.20 -10.46 -8.72
N THR A 112 4.77 -10.96 -7.56
CA THR A 112 3.37 -11.16 -7.24
C THR A 112 3.02 -10.36 -6.00
N ASN A 113 2.02 -9.50 -6.12
CA ASN A 113 1.52 -8.69 -5.02
C ASN A 113 0.16 -9.24 -4.58
N LEU A 114 0.13 -9.87 -3.42
CA LEU A 114 -1.10 -10.42 -2.84
C LEU A 114 -1.79 -9.36 -2.01
N MET A 115 -3.10 -9.19 -2.20
CA MET A 115 -3.90 -8.24 -1.44
C MET A 115 -5.22 -8.89 -1.01
N ILE A 116 -5.71 -8.48 0.15
CA ILE A 116 -7.04 -8.85 0.62
C ILE A 116 -7.83 -7.57 0.83
N ILE A 117 -9.02 -7.51 0.22
CA ILE A 117 -9.93 -6.37 0.35
C ILE A 117 -11.12 -6.80 1.19
N ARG A 118 -11.41 -6.03 2.26
CA ARG A 118 -12.58 -6.27 3.13
C ARG A 118 -13.36 -4.96 3.27
N ILE A 119 -14.55 -4.94 2.68
CA ILE A 119 -15.44 -3.78 2.75
C ILE A 119 -16.84 -4.31 3.07
N ASP A 120 -17.34 -4.09 4.29
CA ASP A 120 -18.59 -4.66 4.80
C ASP A 120 -18.59 -6.19 4.61
N ASN A 121 -19.55 -6.72 3.85
CA ASN A 121 -19.64 -8.16 3.55
C ASN A 121 -18.85 -8.59 2.34
N PHE A 122 -18.20 -7.64 1.66
CA PHE A 122 -17.35 -7.93 0.51
C PHE A 122 -15.96 -8.29 0.99
N GLU A 123 -15.47 -9.48 0.59
CA GLU A 123 -14.11 -9.91 0.85
C GLU A 123 -13.55 -10.55 -0.40
N LYS A 124 -12.37 -10.08 -0.81
CA LYS A 124 -11.73 -10.59 -2.02
C LYS A 124 -10.22 -10.65 -1.85
N GLY A 125 -9.64 -11.82 -2.09
CA GLY A 125 -8.20 -11.96 -2.25
C GLY A 125 -7.84 -11.80 -3.71
N ILE A 126 -6.80 -11.02 -4.00
CA ILE A 126 -6.35 -10.77 -5.37
C ILE A 126 -4.85 -10.96 -5.49
N LYS A 127 -4.43 -11.37 -6.70
CA LYS A 127 -3.03 -11.45 -7.10
C LYS A 127 -2.80 -10.46 -8.22
N LEU A 128 -1.85 -9.55 -8.01
CA LEU A 128 -1.43 -8.61 -9.04
C LEU A 128 0.03 -8.89 -9.40
N ASN A 129 0.39 -8.65 -10.65
CA ASN A 129 1.74 -8.86 -11.17
C ASN A 129 2.07 -7.76 -12.19
N PRO A 130 3.31 -7.68 -12.73
CA PRO A 130 3.65 -6.59 -13.63
C PRO A 130 2.80 -6.50 -14.89
N GLU A 131 2.29 -7.63 -15.39
CA GLU A 131 1.45 -7.67 -16.59
C GLU A 131 -0.02 -7.41 -16.28
N HIS A 132 -0.45 -7.72 -15.04
CA HIS A 132 -1.81 -7.53 -14.57
C HIS A 132 -1.76 -6.88 -13.19
N ASN A 133 -1.63 -5.55 -13.17
CA ASN A 133 -1.37 -4.81 -11.94
C ASN A 133 -2.57 -4.04 -11.39
N GLU A 134 -3.74 -4.19 -11.99
CA GLU A 134 -4.95 -3.46 -11.61
C GLU A 134 -6.19 -4.34 -11.67
N GLU A 135 -7.07 -4.18 -10.69
CA GLU A 135 -8.37 -4.85 -10.63
C GLU A 135 -9.45 -3.91 -10.13
N THR A 136 -10.67 -4.08 -10.64
CA THR A 136 -11.84 -3.27 -10.23
C THR A 136 -12.96 -4.21 -9.81
N TYR A 137 -13.60 -3.86 -8.68
CA TYR A 137 -14.73 -4.62 -8.15
C TYR A 137 -15.89 -3.71 -7.80
N THR A 138 -17.10 -4.17 -8.05
CA THR A 138 -18.33 -3.54 -7.56
C THR A 138 -18.67 -4.13 -6.21
N ILE A 139 -18.97 -3.28 -5.24
CA ILE A 139 -19.30 -3.67 -3.87
C ILE A 139 -20.81 -3.58 -3.71
N LYS A 140 -21.43 -4.70 -3.34
CA LYS A 140 -22.89 -4.77 -3.16
C LYS A 140 -23.26 -4.83 -1.70
#